data_3d760a03f226999a6a5bececf1640cea
#
_entry.id   3d760a03f226999a6a5bececf1640cea
#
_cell.length_a   1.000
_cell.length_b   1.000
_cell.length_c   1.000
_cell.angle_alpha   90.00
_cell.angle_beta   90.00
_cell.angle_gamma   90.00
#
_symmetry.space_group_name_H-M   'P 1'
#
loop_
_entity.id
_entity.type
_entity.pdbx_description
1 polymer ?
#
loop_
_entity_poly.entity_id
_entity_poly.type
_entity_poly.pdbx_seq_one_letter_code
_entity_poly.pdbx_strand_id
1 'polypeptide(L)'
;MYELGVVYRNIQRADRAAADGLAALGSATVHEAMGRVGLLKPYMRPIYAGQQVSGTAVTVLLHPGDNWMMHVVAEQIKPGDIVVAAVTADCTDG
;
A
#
# COMPACT_ATOMS: atom_id res chain seq x y z
N MET A 1 4.75 -13.18 8.95
CA MET A 1 3.59 -13.82 8.31
C MET A 1 2.31 -13.13 8.73
N TYR A 2 1.39 -12.95 7.80
CA TYR A 2 0.09 -12.34 8.09
C TYR A 2 -0.95 -13.43 8.30
N GLU A 3 -1.81 -13.22 9.29
CA GLU A 3 -2.95 -14.08 9.54
C GLU A 3 -4.22 -13.35 9.15
N LEU A 4 -5.17 -14.06 8.54
CA LEU A 4 -6.45 -13.47 8.19
C LEU A 4 -7.29 -13.21 9.44
N GLY A 5 -8.04 -12.12 9.42
CA GLY A 5 -8.90 -11.74 10.53
C GLY A 5 -8.18 -11.03 11.68
N VAL A 6 -6.90 -10.72 11.51
CA VAL A 6 -6.12 -10.02 12.54
C VAL A 6 -6.00 -8.55 12.15
N VAL A 7 -6.21 -7.66 13.13
CA VAL A 7 -6.10 -6.22 12.94
C VAL A 7 -5.07 -5.68 13.92
N TYR A 8 -4.03 -5.06 13.37
CA TYR A 8 -3.02 -4.37 14.17
C TYR A 8 -3.39 -2.89 14.27
N ARG A 9 -3.54 -2.41 15.49
CA ARG A 9 -3.89 -1.02 15.77
C ARG A 9 -2.66 -0.25 16.21
N ASN A 10 -2.72 1.08 16.10
CA ASN A 10 -1.66 1.96 16.57
C ASN A 10 -0.32 1.62 15.93
N ILE A 11 -0.33 1.32 14.62
CA ILE A 11 0.89 1.03 13.89
C ILE A 11 1.78 2.26 13.87
N GLN A 12 3.08 2.04 13.84
CA GLN A 12 4.05 3.11 13.72
C GLN A 12 4.06 3.62 12.28
N ARG A 13 3.95 4.94 12.12
CA ARG A 13 4.00 5.57 10.80
C ARG A 13 5.40 6.06 10.50
N ALA A 14 5.72 6.14 9.20
CA ALA A 14 6.96 6.71 8.74
C ALA A 14 6.99 8.22 9.00
N ASP A 15 8.19 8.77 9.12
CA ASP A 15 8.37 10.21 9.22
C ASP A 15 7.87 10.89 7.94
N ARG A 16 7.03 11.92 8.08
CA ARG A 16 6.45 12.63 6.94
C ARG A 16 7.51 13.25 6.05
N ALA A 17 8.56 13.79 6.64
CA ALA A 17 9.63 14.40 5.87
C ALA A 17 10.37 13.35 5.01
N ALA A 18 10.56 12.13 5.53
CA ALA A 18 11.16 11.05 4.75
C ALA A 18 10.25 10.65 3.59
N ALA A 19 8.96 10.53 3.84
CA ALA A 19 7.99 10.18 2.79
C ALA A 19 7.96 11.26 1.69
N ASP A 20 7.95 12.53 2.08
CA ASP A 20 7.98 13.64 1.12
C ASP A 20 9.27 13.65 0.30
N GLY A 21 10.39 13.33 0.93
CA GLY A 21 11.67 13.22 0.23
C GLY A 21 11.67 12.13 -0.82
N LEU A 22 11.08 10.99 -0.52
CA LEU A 22 10.95 9.90 -1.51
C LEU A 22 10.06 10.30 -2.68
N ALA A 23 8.98 11.02 -2.43
CA ALA A 23 8.10 11.50 -3.50
C ALA A 23 8.85 12.44 -4.45
N ALA A 24 9.70 13.30 -3.91
CA ALA A 24 10.49 14.23 -4.71
C ALA A 24 11.49 13.52 -5.64
N LEU A 25 11.99 12.35 -5.21
CA LEU A 25 12.94 11.57 -6.00
C LEU A 25 12.27 10.80 -7.14
N GLY A 26 11.01 10.39 -6.95
CA GLY A 26 10.29 9.59 -7.92
C GLY A 26 10.51 8.09 -7.75
N SER A 27 9.55 7.30 -8.19
CA SER A 27 9.54 5.85 -7.96
C SER A 27 10.70 5.13 -8.65
N ALA A 28 11.08 5.54 -9.85
CA ALA A 28 12.18 4.90 -10.59
C ALA A 28 13.51 5.06 -9.85
N THR A 29 13.79 6.26 -9.35
CA THR A 29 15.01 6.52 -8.61
C THR A 29 15.05 5.74 -7.29
N VAL A 30 13.93 5.69 -6.57
CA VAL A 30 13.82 4.95 -5.32
C VAL A 30 14.02 3.45 -5.57
N HIS A 31 13.40 2.90 -6.61
CA HIS A 31 13.54 1.49 -6.97
C HIS A 31 15.00 1.14 -7.28
N GLU A 32 15.69 1.97 -8.04
CA GLU A 32 17.08 1.79 -8.35
C GLU A 32 17.95 1.80 -7.08
N ALA A 33 17.69 2.75 -6.19
CA ALA A 33 18.44 2.85 -4.93
C ALA A 33 18.22 1.65 -4.01
N MET A 34 17.08 0.99 -4.10
CA MET A 34 16.75 -0.22 -3.32
C MET A 34 17.33 -1.50 -3.94
N GLY A 35 18.12 -1.41 -4.98
CA GLY A 35 18.69 -2.58 -5.66
C GLY A 35 17.70 -3.26 -6.59
N ARG A 36 16.71 -2.52 -7.08
CA ARG A 36 15.67 -2.99 -8.01
C ARG A 36 14.76 -4.07 -7.40
N VAL A 37 14.50 -3.97 -6.12
CA VAL A 37 13.54 -4.84 -5.42
C VAL A 37 12.37 -4.01 -4.93
N GLY A 38 11.24 -4.66 -4.66
CA GLY A 38 10.07 -4.00 -4.11
C GLY A 38 9.15 -3.37 -5.14
N LEU A 39 9.31 -3.69 -6.43
CA LEU A 39 8.41 -3.20 -7.46
C LEU A 39 7.08 -3.95 -7.41
N LEU A 40 5.99 -3.21 -7.51
CA LEU A 40 4.66 -3.80 -7.60
C LEU A 40 4.51 -4.59 -8.91
N LYS A 41 3.61 -5.56 -8.90
CA LYS A 41 3.37 -6.41 -10.08
C LYS A 41 2.91 -5.57 -11.27
N PRO A 42 3.18 -6.02 -12.52
CA PRO A 42 2.84 -5.25 -13.72
C PRO A 42 1.36 -4.96 -13.92
N TYR A 43 0.46 -5.72 -13.26
CA TYR A 43 -0.97 -5.43 -13.35
C TYR A 43 -1.37 -4.17 -12.58
N MET A 44 -0.47 -3.64 -11.74
CA MET A 44 -0.74 -2.39 -11.03
C MET A 44 -0.52 -1.22 -11.99
N ARG A 45 -1.59 -0.49 -12.27
CA ARG A 45 -1.56 0.64 -13.19
C ARG A 45 -2.28 1.84 -12.58
N PRO A 46 -1.80 3.05 -12.81
CA PRO A 46 -2.47 4.24 -12.28
C PRO A 46 -3.80 4.46 -12.99
N ILE A 47 -4.80 4.87 -12.22
CA ILE A 47 -6.08 5.30 -12.77
C ILE A 47 -5.95 6.68 -13.39
N TYR A 48 -5.14 7.55 -12.80
CA TYR A 48 -4.89 8.90 -13.29
C TYR A 48 -3.43 9.05 -13.65
N ALA A 49 -3.17 9.58 -14.85
CA ALA A 49 -1.81 9.84 -15.29
C ALA A 49 -1.22 11.07 -14.57
N GLY A 50 0.09 11.05 -14.36
CA GLY A 50 0.81 12.20 -13.82
C GLY A 50 0.72 12.39 -12.32
N GLN A 51 0.11 11.46 -11.60
CA GLN A 51 0.00 11.55 -10.15
C GLN A 51 1.25 11.01 -9.46
N GLN A 52 1.68 11.69 -8.42
CA GLN A 52 2.72 11.22 -7.52
C GLN A 52 2.22 11.26 -6.10
N VAL A 53 2.42 10.16 -5.37
CA VAL A 53 2.05 10.08 -3.97
C VAL A 53 3.15 9.38 -3.18
N SER A 54 3.25 9.74 -1.91
CA SER A 54 4.06 9.00 -0.95
C SER A 54 3.40 9.04 0.41
N GLY A 55 3.65 8.04 1.21
CA GLY A 55 3.07 7.98 2.55
C GLY A 55 3.39 6.66 3.21
N THR A 56 2.90 6.51 4.43
CA THR A 56 3.02 5.26 5.15
C THR A 56 2.06 4.23 4.55
N ALA A 57 2.58 3.08 4.18
CA ALA A 57 1.75 1.98 3.69
C ALA A 57 0.94 1.39 4.85
N VAL A 58 -0.37 1.39 4.69
CA VAL A 58 -1.27 0.65 5.57
C VAL A 58 -1.75 -0.54 4.77
N THR A 59 -1.27 -1.72 5.14
CA THR A 59 -1.48 -2.93 4.36
C THR A 59 -2.71 -3.67 4.83
N VAL A 60 -3.43 -4.27 3.88
CA VAL A 60 -4.59 -5.11 4.17
C VAL A 60 -4.53 -6.36 3.30
N LEU A 61 -4.78 -7.51 3.93
CA LEU A 61 -4.80 -8.79 3.25
C LEU A 61 -6.24 -9.28 3.19
N LEU A 62 -6.71 -9.59 2.00
CA LEU A 62 -8.11 -9.93 1.73
C LEU A 62 -8.23 -11.35 1.22
N HIS A 63 -9.35 -12.01 1.54
CA HIS A 63 -9.81 -13.14 0.75
C HIS A 63 -10.38 -12.64 -0.58
N PRO A 64 -10.23 -13.40 -1.67
CA PRO A 64 -10.88 -13.04 -2.93
C PRO A 64 -12.38 -12.85 -2.74
N GLY A 65 -12.88 -11.70 -3.21
CA GLY A 65 -14.30 -11.38 -3.13
C GLY A 65 -14.81 -10.87 -1.79
N ASP A 66 -13.94 -10.74 -0.77
CA ASP A 66 -14.34 -10.30 0.56
C ASP A 66 -13.88 -8.87 0.81
N ASN A 67 -14.82 -7.98 1.10
CA ASN A 67 -14.54 -6.57 1.36
C ASN A 67 -14.54 -6.19 2.83
N TRP A 68 -14.72 -7.16 3.73
CA TRP A 68 -14.83 -6.87 5.15
C TRP A 68 -13.62 -6.10 5.69
N MET A 69 -12.42 -6.56 5.38
CA MET A 69 -11.19 -5.92 5.88
C MET A 69 -10.98 -4.52 5.29
N MET A 70 -11.55 -4.22 4.12
CA MET A 70 -11.51 -2.86 3.59
C MET A 70 -12.30 -1.89 4.46
N HIS A 71 -13.43 -2.32 5.01
CA HIS A 71 -14.17 -1.51 5.96
C HIS A 71 -13.40 -1.32 7.25
N VAL A 72 -12.71 -2.36 7.72
CA VAL A 72 -11.89 -2.27 8.92
C VAL A 72 -10.74 -1.28 8.71
N VAL A 73 -10.04 -1.35 7.58
CA VAL A 73 -8.91 -0.45 7.34
C VAL A 73 -9.35 0.99 7.21
N ALA A 74 -10.55 1.25 6.68
CA ALA A 74 -11.08 2.61 6.55
C ALA A 74 -11.19 3.31 7.91
N GLU A 75 -11.38 2.58 8.99
CA GLU A 75 -11.45 3.13 10.35
C GLU A 75 -10.07 3.39 10.96
N GLN A 76 -9.01 2.82 10.38
CA GLN A 76 -7.67 2.88 10.94
C GLN A 76 -6.77 3.90 10.24
N ILE A 77 -7.13 4.34 9.05
CA ILE A 77 -6.27 5.21 8.25
C ILE A 77 -6.25 6.64 8.79
N LYS A 78 -5.14 7.31 8.55
CA LYS A 78 -4.92 8.71 8.93
C LYS A 78 -4.41 9.48 7.72
N PRO A 79 -4.49 10.82 7.75
CA PRO A 79 -3.92 11.62 6.66
C PRO A 79 -2.45 11.27 6.44
N GLY A 80 -2.07 11.10 5.18
CA GLY A 80 -0.72 10.70 4.80
C GLY A 80 -0.52 9.21 4.66
N ASP A 81 -1.51 8.40 4.98
CA ASP A 81 -1.45 6.95 4.78
C ASP A 81 -1.80 6.59 3.34
N ILE A 82 -1.21 5.50 2.86
CA ILE A 82 -1.55 4.89 1.57
C ILE A 82 -2.01 3.47 1.83
N VAL A 83 -3.24 3.15 1.46
CA VAL A 83 -3.78 1.81 1.64
C VAL A 83 -3.25 0.91 0.52
N VAL A 84 -2.63 -0.19 0.90
CA VAL A 84 -2.13 -1.20 -0.04
C VAL A 84 -2.85 -2.50 0.27
N ALA A 85 -3.70 -2.93 -0.64
CA ALA A 85 -4.50 -4.13 -0.47
C ALA A 85 -3.96 -5.26 -1.35
N ALA A 86 -3.90 -6.45 -0.78
CA ALA A 86 -3.52 -7.66 -1.50
C ALA A 86 -4.52 -8.76 -1.20
N VAL A 87 -4.67 -9.69 -2.13
CA VAL A 87 -5.54 -10.86 -1.94
C VAL A 87 -4.69 -12.09 -1.69
N THR A 88 -5.25 -13.07 -0.99
CA THR A 88 -4.54 -14.30 -0.63
C THR A 88 -4.34 -15.24 -1.80
N ALA A 89 -5.09 -15.06 -2.88
CA ALA A 89 -5.01 -15.86 -4.09
C ALA A 89 -5.49 -15.02 -5.26
N ASP A 90 -5.28 -15.51 -6.48
CA ASP A 90 -5.79 -14.83 -7.67
C ASP A 90 -7.30 -14.67 -7.57
N CYS A 91 -7.78 -13.47 -7.86
CA CYS A 91 -9.20 -13.16 -7.80
C CYS A 91 -9.71 -12.90 -9.21
N THR A 92 -10.60 -13.77 -9.69
CA THR A 92 -11.22 -13.64 -11.01
C THR A 92 -12.62 -13.06 -10.94
N ASP A 93 -13.15 -12.90 -9.74
CA ASP A 93 -14.53 -12.46 -9.52
C ASP A 93 -14.64 -10.97 -9.15
N GLY A 94 -13.61 -10.26 -9.30
CA GLY A 94 -13.69 -8.87 -9.09
C GLY A 94 -12.91 -8.18 -8.14
#